data_6df0d4e19e3800fcdebc39439b01732f
#
_entry.id   6df0d4e19e3800fcdebc39439b01732f
#
_cell.length_a   1.000
_cell.length_b   1.000
_cell.length_c   1.000
_cell.angle_alpha   90.00
_cell.angle_beta   90.00
_cell.angle_gamma   90.00
#
_symmetry.space_group_name_H-M   'P 1'
#
loop_
_entity.id
_entity.type
_entity.pdbx_description
1 polymer ?
#
loop_
_entity_poly.entity_id
_entity_poly.type
_entity_poly.pdbx_seq_one_letter_code
_entity_poly.pdbx_strand_id
1 'polypeptide(L)'
;MDAVCTKKGKNEMDYVTHLKPDGTYQPLREHEENVAALAGEFAAAFGAQEHGHRTGLLHDIGKYSANGQKRQRDPAHTAKVDHASAGAQIAARLGDYYAACAVAGHHSGLPDWGDDSNDGGGTLCARLNKCLTGGNDPSAWKTEIEIPAKVRFPAWLAAEKDARRLAMYTRMLFSCLVDADYLDTETAIQGGQPRGEGETPERLLEKLNAHVVPWLEAPANDLCAKRSAILARCLRGGEDKRGLYTLTVPTGGGKTLSSLAFALSHAAKHGMKRVLSLIHI
;
A
#
# COMPACT_ATOMS: atom_id res chain seq x y z
N MET A 1 -24.06 54.40 -14.04
CA MET A 1 -22.94 53.55 -13.66
C MET A 1 -23.51 52.33 -13.02
N ASP A 2 -23.83 51.36 -13.84
CA ASP A 2 -24.52 50.13 -13.42
C ASP A 2 -23.49 49.11 -12.92
N ALA A 3 -23.63 48.77 -11.66
CA ALA A 3 -22.85 47.70 -11.07
C ALA A 3 -23.35 46.34 -11.59
N VAL A 4 -22.59 45.72 -12.47
CA VAL A 4 -22.84 44.36 -12.93
C VAL A 4 -22.58 43.41 -11.76
N CYS A 5 -23.67 43.01 -11.12
CA CYS A 5 -23.66 41.89 -10.15
C CYS A 5 -23.48 40.59 -10.93
N THR A 6 -22.28 40.10 -11.05
CA THR A 6 -22.03 38.76 -11.54
C THR A 6 -22.56 37.73 -10.54
N LYS A 7 -23.67 37.11 -10.88
CA LYS A 7 -24.17 35.93 -10.20
C LYS A 7 -23.06 34.85 -10.26
N LYS A 8 -22.39 34.59 -9.11
CA LYS A 8 -21.64 33.37 -8.91
C LYS A 8 -22.56 32.18 -9.16
N GLY A 9 -22.18 31.35 -10.10
CA GLY A 9 -22.89 30.16 -10.50
C GLY A 9 -23.23 29.26 -9.32
N LYS A 10 -24.27 28.45 -9.48
CA LYS A 10 -24.73 27.42 -8.56
C LYS A 10 -23.58 26.65 -7.99
N ASN A 11 -23.56 26.46 -6.65
CA ASN A 11 -22.69 25.54 -5.94
C ASN A 11 -22.67 24.19 -6.64
N GLU A 12 -21.62 23.91 -7.42
CA GLU A 12 -21.15 22.55 -7.63
C GLU A 12 -20.86 22.03 -6.23
N MET A 13 -21.46 20.90 -5.85
CA MET A 13 -21.14 20.24 -4.59
C MET A 13 -19.71 19.72 -4.75
N ASP A 14 -18.73 20.45 -4.21
CA ASP A 14 -17.35 20.00 -4.21
C ASP A 14 -17.27 18.75 -3.33
N TYR A 15 -17.06 17.59 -3.96
CA TYR A 15 -16.80 16.34 -3.24
C TYR A 15 -15.40 16.40 -2.66
N VAL A 16 -15.28 16.14 -1.36
CA VAL A 16 -14.03 16.33 -0.63
C VAL A 16 -13.60 15.07 0.12
N THR A 17 -12.34 14.99 0.44
CA THR A 17 -11.76 13.96 1.29
C THR A 17 -10.93 14.57 2.43
N HIS A 18 -9.64 14.50 2.45
CA HIS A 18 -8.80 14.86 3.57
C HIS A 18 -8.84 16.35 3.93
N LEU A 19 -8.97 16.65 5.23
CA LEU A 19 -8.82 18.00 5.77
C LEU A 19 -7.32 18.33 5.85
N LYS A 20 -6.91 19.37 5.13
CA LYS A 20 -5.52 19.86 5.12
C LYS A 20 -5.22 20.73 6.36
N PRO A 21 -3.94 20.90 6.75
CA PRO A 21 -3.57 21.74 7.89
C PRO A 21 -4.00 23.20 7.79
N ASP A 22 -4.17 23.72 6.57
CA ASP A 22 -4.64 25.08 6.32
C ASP A 22 -6.16 25.26 6.47
N GLY A 23 -6.87 24.21 6.86
CA GLY A 23 -8.34 24.20 7.01
C GLY A 23 -9.11 23.99 5.72
N THR A 24 -8.46 23.83 4.58
CA THR A 24 -9.10 23.45 3.32
C THR A 24 -9.23 21.96 3.18
N TYR A 25 -10.09 21.50 2.28
CA TYR A 25 -10.20 20.08 1.96
C TYR A 25 -9.53 19.77 0.64
N GLN A 26 -8.98 18.56 0.54
CA GLN A 26 -8.55 18.00 -0.73
C GLN A 26 -9.80 17.63 -1.55
N PRO A 27 -9.91 18.05 -2.84
CA PRO A 27 -10.96 17.56 -3.73
C PRO A 27 -10.88 16.03 -3.86
N LEU A 28 -12.02 15.34 -3.79
CA LEU A 28 -12.06 13.88 -3.88
C LEU A 28 -11.52 13.38 -5.23
N ARG A 29 -11.89 14.08 -6.31
CA ARG A 29 -11.36 13.79 -7.65
C ARG A 29 -9.82 13.85 -7.71
N GLU A 30 -9.21 14.88 -7.12
CA GLU A 30 -7.75 15.05 -7.08
C GLU A 30 -7.09 13.85 -6.37
N HIS A 31 -7.66 13.43 -5.25
CA HIS A 31 -7.19 12.26 -4.52
C HIS A 31 -7.27 10.98 -5.37
N GLU A 32 -8.43 10.71 -5.98
CA GLU A 32 -8.62 9.54 -6.85
C GLU A 32 -7.63 9.50 -8.02
N GLU A 33 -7.43 10.63 -8.70
CA GLU A 33 -6.50 10.75 -9.82
C GLU A 33 -5.04 10.55 -9.38
N ASN A 34 -4.63 11.11 -8.23
CA ASN A 34 -3.29 10.95 -7.67
C ASN A 34 -3.03 9.50 -7.26
N VAL A 35 -3.97 8.89 -6.53
CA VAL A 35 -3.87 7.48 -6.12
C VAL A 35 -3.82 6.57 -7.35
N ALA A 36 -4.62 6.84 -8.36
CA ALA A 36 -4.59 6.09 -9.62
C ALA A 36 -3.23 6.17 -10.32
N ALA A 37 -2.66 7.38 -10.40
CA ALA A 37 -1.35 7.58 -11.02
C ALA A 37 -0.25 6.80 -10.27
N LEU A 38 -0.19 6.93 -8.95
CA LEU A 38 0.78 6.23 -8.10
C LEU A 38 0.61 4.70 -8.14
N ALA A 39 -0.63 4.21 -7.99
CA ALA A 39 -0.91 2.77 -8.04
C ALA A 39 -0.55 2.18 -9.41
N GLY A 40 -0.79 2.92 -10.49
CA GLY A 40 -0.37 2.55 -11.83
C GLY A 40 1.15 2.50 -11.97
N GLU A 41 1.87 3.50 -11.46
CA GLU A 41 3.33 3.52 -11.47
C GLU A 41 3.92 2.32 -10.71
N PHE A 42 3.43 2.04 -9.51
CA PHE A 42 3.90 0.88 -8.73
C PHE A 42 3.59 -0.44 -9.42
N ALA A 43 2.40 -0.59 -9.99
CA ALA A 43 1.99 -1.80 -10.68
C ALA A 43 2.72 -2.01 -12.03
N ALA A 44 3.35 -0.97 -12.60
CA ALA A 44 4.18 -1.08 -13.79
C ALA A 44 5.34 -2.06 -13.61
N ALA A 45 5.87 -2.21 -12.37
CA ALA A 45 6.97 -3.11 -12.06
C ALA A 45 6.67 -4.60 -12.39
N PHE A 46 5.39 -4.97 -12.46
CA PHE A 46 4.97 -6.33 -12.85
C PHE A 46 4.01 -6.35 -14.06
N GLY A 47 4.04 -5.27 -14.86
CA GLY A 47 3.30 -5.17 -16.13
C GLY A 47 1.81 -4.88 -15.98
N ALA A 48 1.37 -4.33 -14.83
CA ALA A 48 -0.04 -4.09 -14.51
C ALA A 48 -0.39 -2.59 -14.37
N GLN A 49 0.32 -1.70 -15.06
CA GLN A 49 0.16 -0.25 -14.94
C GLN A 49 -1.29 0.21 -15.10
N GLU A 50 -1.95 -0.16 -16.20
CA GLU A 50 -3.34 0.25 -16.46
C GLU A 50 -4.31 -0.35 -15.42
N HIS A 51 -4.02 -1.56 -14.95
CA HIS A 51 -4.83 -2.21 -13.93
C HIS A 51 -4.67 -1.53 -12.55
N GLY A 52 -3.44 -1.19 -12.15
CA GLY A 52 -3.18 -0.41 -10.94
C GLY A 52 -3.87 0.95 -10.98
N HIS A 53 -3.77 1.65 -12.11
CA HIS A 53 -4.43 2.94 -12.31
C HIS A 53 -5.96 2.83 -12.14
N ARG A 54 -6.62 1.89 -12.81
CA ARG A 54 -8.07 1.68 -12.64
C ARG A 54 -8.44 1.33 -11.20
N THR A 55 -7.64 0.50 -10.53
CA THR A 55 -7.88 0.12 -9.13
C THR A 55 -7.82 1.35 -8.22
N GLY A 56 -6.88 2.27 -8.45
CA GLY A 56 -6.80 3.55 -7.77
C GLY A 56 -8.05 4.40 -7.98
N LEU A 57 -8.53 4.57 -9.21
CA LEU A 57 -9.76 5.32 -9.51
C LEU A 57 -11.03 4.76 -8.84
N LEU A 58 -11.00 3.51 -8.43
CA LEU A 58 -12.17 2.81 -7.87
C LEU A 58 -12.23 2.83 -6.34
N HIS A 59 -11.12 3.10 -5.65
CA HIS A 59 -10.99 2.74 -4.24
C HIS A 59 -11.96 3.49 -3.33
N ASP A 60 -12.17 4.76 -3.59
CA ASP A 60 -12.93 5.67 -2.73
C ASP A 60 -14.25 6.18 -3.34
N ILE A 61 -14.72 5.56 -4.43
CA ILE A 61 -15.97 5.93 -5.12
C ILE A 61 -17.16 6.09 -4.17
N GLY A 62 -17.22 5.31 -3.10
CA GLY A 62 -18.32 5.41 -2.12
C GLY A 62 -18.33 6.73 -1.33
N LYS A 63 -17.23 7.47 -1.29
CA LYS A 63 -17.16 8.81 -0.69
C LYS A 63 -18.00 9.85 -1.47
N TYR A 64 -18.35 9.60 -2.73
CA TYR A 64 -19.28 10.45 -3.49
C TYR A 64 -20.73 10.40 -2.99
N SER A 65 -21.06 9.48 -2.09
CA SER A 65 -22.39 9.43 -1.48
C SER A 65 -22.61 10.55 -0.46
N ALA A 66 -23.89 10.92 -0.24
CA ALA A 66 -24.23 11.97 0.73
C ALA A 66 -23.75 11.63 2.14
N ASN A 67 -23.90 10.35 2.57
CA ASN A 67 -23.40 9.90 3.85
C ASN A 67 -21.86 9.87 3.89
N GLY A 68 -21.19 9.50 2.78
CA GLY A 68 -19.74 9.60 2.63
C GLY A 68 -19.27 11.03 2.85
N GLN A 69 -19.85 11.99 2.15
CA GLN A 69 -19.49 13.41 2.28
C GLN A 69 -19.78 13.99 3.66
N LYS A 70 -20.91 13.60 4.29
CA LYS A 70 -21.19 13.98 5.68
C LYS A 70 -20.08 13.46 6.61
N ARG A 71 -19.63 12.21 6.44
CA ARG A 71 -18.56 11.62 7.23
C ARG A 71 -17.22 12.34 7.03
N GLN A 72 -16.90 12.76 5.79
CA GLN A 72 -15.65 13.50 5.52
C GLN A 72 -15.64 14.86 6.24
N ARG A 73 -16.78 15.56 6.28
CA ARG A 73 -16.88 16.90 6.87
C ARG A 73 -17.06 16.89 8.40
N ASP A 74 -17.68 15.85 8.95
CA ASP A 74 -17.95 15.73 10.39
C ASP A 74 -17.66 14.30 10.89
N PRO A 75 -16.38 13.91 10.96
CA PRO A 75 -16.00 12.57 11.39
C PRO A 75 -16.28 12.30 12.88
N ALA A 76 -16.40 13.33 13.71
CA ALA A 76 -16.66 13.16 15.14
C ALA A 76 -18.12 12.76 15.43
N HIS A 77 -19.07 13.28 14.67
CA HIS A 77 -20.51 13.09 14.92
C HIS A 77 -21.21 12.24 13.86
N THR A 78 -20.47 11.63 12.93
CA THR A 78 -21.05 10.78 11.87
C THR A 78 -20.54 9.34 11.99
N ALA A 79 -21.43 8.37 11.90
CA ALA A 79 -21.08 6.95 11.89
C ALA A 79 -20.13 6.61 10.72
N LYS A 80 -19.33 5.56 10.88
CA LYS A 80 -18.49 5.05 9.78
C LYS A 80 -19.38 4.64 8.60
N VAL A 81 -18.97 5.06 7.41
CA VAL A 81 -19.65 4.75 6.14
C VAL A 81 -18.75 3.81 5.35
N ASP A 82 -19.33 2.73 4.86
CA ASP A 82 -18.64 1.83 3.94
C ASP A 82 -18.58 2.47 2.55
N HIS A 83 -17.41 2.96 2.19
CA HIS A 83 -17.15 3.58 0.89
C HIS A 83 -16.44 2.62 -0.09
N ALA A 84 -15.81 1.56 0.42
CA ALA A 84 -15.05 0.60 -0.38
C ALA A 84 -15.95 -0.31 -1.24
N SER A 85 -17.14 -0.68 -0.75
CA SER A 85 -18.06 -1.58 -1.47
C SER A 85 -18.52 -1.01 -2.82
N ALA A 86 -18.65 0.30 -2.95
CA ALA A 86 -19.09 0.92 -4.20
C ALA A 86 -18.11 0.67 -5.35
N GLY A 87 -16.84 0.95 -5.15
CA GLY A 87 -15.81 0.71 -6.15
C GLY A 87 -15.60 -0.78 -6.43
N ALA A 88 -15.66 -1.64 -5.39
CA ALA A 88 -15.59 -3.08 -5.55
C ALA A 88 -16.73 -3.63 -6.44
N GLN A 89 -17.95 -3.14 -6.28
CA GLN A 89 -19.08 -3.50 -7.12
C GLN A 89 -18.90 -3.06 -8.57
N ILE A 90 -18.31 -1.88 -8.81
CA ILE A 90 -18.01 -1.41 -10.17
C ILE A 90 -16.95 -2.33 -10.79
N ALA A 91 -15.86 -2.64 -10.08
CA ALA A 91 -14.84 -3.56 -10.56
C ALA A 91 -15.41 -4.92 -10.92
N ALA A 92 -16.24 -5.52 -10.04
CA ALA A 92 -16.88 -6.81 -10.28
C ALA A 92 -17.81 -6.80 -11.51
N ARG A 93 -18.58 -5.72 -11.71
CA ARG A 93 -19.41 -5.54 -12.93
C ARG A 93 -18.58 -5.46 -14.22
N LEU A 94 -17.33 -4.99 -14.12
CA LEU A 94 -16.37 -5.01 -15.24
C LEU A 94 -15.66 -6.37 -15.39
N GLY A 95 -16.00 -7.37 -14.56
CA GLY A 95 -15.38 -8.70 -14.55
C GLY A 95 -14.02 -8.73 -13.85
N ASP A 96 -13.67 -7.68 -13.13
CA ASP A 96 -12.36 -7.51 -12.49
C ASP A 96 -12.41 -7.80 -10.99
N TYR A 97 -12.36 -9.06 -10.64
CA TYR A 97 -12.38 -9.50 -9.26
C TYR A 97 -11.06 -9.24 -8.51
N TYR A 98 -9.93 -9.05 -9.21
CA TYR A 98 -8.67 -8.65 -8.57
C TYR A 98 -8.78 -7.24 -8.00
N ALA A 99 -9.24 -6.30 -8.82
CA ALA A 99 -9.50 -4.93 -8.35
C ALA A 99 -10.63 -4.91 -7.32
N ALA A 100 -11.70 -5.71 -7.48
CA ALA A 100 -12.78 -5.78 -6.51
C ALA A 100 -12.27 -6.20 -5.11
N CYS A 101 -11.41 -7.23 -5.02
CA CYS A 101 -10.77 -7.64 -3.78
C CYS A 101 -9.88 -6.54 -3.19
N ALA A 102 -9.03 -5.93 -4.01
CA ALA A 102 -8.10 -4.88 -3.56
C ALA A 102 -8.85 -3.67 -3.01
N VAL A 103 -9.85 -3.18 -3.75
CA VAL A 103 -10.70 -2.07 -3.36
C VAL A 103 -11.52 -2.38 -2.11
N ALA A 104 -12.17 -3.55 -2.07
CA ALA A 104 -12.94 -3.95 -0.89
C ALA A 104 -12.09 -4.00 0.38
N GLY A 105 -10.81 -4.34 0.25
CA GLY A 105 -9.91 -4.59 1.37
C GLY A 105 -9.05 -3.41 1.79
N HIS A 106 -8.97 -2.29 1.06
CA HIS A 106 -7.90 -1.29 1.21
C HIS A 106 -7.75 -0.69 2.62
N HIS A 107 -8.80 -0.70 3.44
CA HIS A 107 -8.76 -0.31 4.86
C HIS A 107 -8.78 -1.45 5.87
N SER A 108 -9.09 -2.68 5.46
CA SER A 108 -9.33 -3.80 6.40
C SER A 108 -8.51 -5.04 6.11
N GLY A 109 -7.70 -5.03 5.06
CA GLY A 109 -7.04 -6.20 4.51
C GLY A 109 -7.89 -6.92 3.47
N LEU A 110 -7.26 -7.75 2.64
CA LEU A 110 -7.95 -8.50 1.59
C LEU A 110 -9.03 -9.40 2.21
N PRO A 111 -10.29 -9.28 1.78
CA PRO A 111 -11.38 -10.08 2.32
C PRO A 111 -11.33 -11.51 1.80
N ASP A 112 -11.84 -12.43 2.58
CA ASP A 112 -12.23 -13.75 2.10
C ASP A 112 -13.43 -13.61 1.15
N TRP A 113 -13.62 -14.61 0.27
CA TRP A 113 -14.78 -14.59 -0.64
C TRP A 113 -16.11 -14.59 0.13
N GLY A 114 -16.26 -15.48 1.11
CA GLY A 114 -17.50 -15.65 1.86
C GLY A 114 -18.60 -16.35 1.07
N ASP A 115 -19.79 -16.32 1.63
CA ASP A 115 -21.03 -16.80 1.02
C ASP A 115 -22.19 -15.84 1.33
N ASP A 116 -23.37 -16.10 0.77
CA ASP A 116 -24.57 -15.27 0.93
C ASP A 116 -25.13 -15.26 2.37
N SER A 117 -24.69 -16.17 3.24
CA SER A 117 -25.13 -16.29 4.63
C SER A 117 -24.32 -15.42 5.61
N ASN A 118 -23.21 -14.83 5.17
CA ASN A 118 -22.34 -13.99 5.99
C ASN A 118 -22.85 -12.55 6.09
N ASP A 119 -23.79 -12.28 6.96
CA ASP A 119 -24.39 -10.96 7.20
C ASP A 119 -23.43 -9.92 7.80
N GLY A 120 -22.21 -10.32 8.15
CA GLY A 120 -21.23 -9.46 8.85
C GLY A 120 -20.54 -8.40 8.00
N GLY A 121 -20.79 -8.33 6.69
CA GLY A 121 -20.24 -7.29 5.79
C GLY A 121 -18.73 -7.35 5.57
N GLY A 122 -18.02 -8.33 6.12
CA GLY A 122 -16.57 -8.45 6.06
C GLY A 122 -16.04 -9.19 4.82
N THR A 123 -16.87 -10.01 4.17
CA THR A 123 -16.50 -10.82 3.01
C THR A 123 -16.69 -10.07 1.70
N LEU A 124 -16.01 -10.51 0.64
CA LEU A 124 -16.18 -9.90 -0.68
C LEU A 124 -17.61 -10.09 -1.19
N CYS A 125 -18.18 -11.29 -1.04
CA CYS A 125 -19.56 -11.59 -1.46
C CYS A 125 -20.56 -10.64 -0.81
N ALA A 126 -20.49 -10.47 0.51
CA ALA A 126 -21.37 -9.55 1.24
C ALA A 126 -21.24 -8.10 0.76
N ARG A 127 -20.01 -7.64 0.46
CA ARG A 127 -19.78 -6.28 -0.06
C ARG A 127 -20.29 -6.09 -1.48
N LEU A 128 -20.16 -7.11 -2.35
CA LEU A 128 -20.66 -7.07 -3.72
C LEU A 128 -22.19 -7.07 -3.78
N ASN A 129 -22.87 -7.71 -2.83
CA ASN A 129 -24.33 -7.79 -2.75
C ASN A 129 -24.94 -6.63 -1.94
N LYS A 130 -24.13 -5.75 -1.36
CA LYS A 130 -24.61 -4.64 -0.56
C LYS A 130 -25.46 -3.65 -1.36
N CYS A 131 -26.63 -3.30 -0.83
CA CYS A 131 -27.49 -2.28 -1.42
C CYS A 131 -26.92 -0.87 -1.13
N LEU A 132 -26.60 -0.12 -2.16
CA LEU A 132 -26.05 1.23 -2.10
C LEU A 132 -27.09 2.22 -2.65
N THR A 133 -28.09 2.57 -1.84
CA THR A 133 -29.20 3.46 -2.23
C THR A 133 -29.37 4.61 -1.23
N GLY A 134 -30.18 5.60 -1.60
CA GLY A 134 -30.46 6.76 -0.76
C GLY A 134 -29.19 7.53 -0.40
N GLY A 135 -28.97 7.79 0.87
CA GLY A 135 -27.77 8.50 1.35
C GLY A 135 -26.43 7.79 1.07
N ASN A 136 -26.46 6.51 0.68
CA ASN A 136 -25.27 5.72 0.33
C ASN A 136 -25.10 5.55 -1.19
N ASP A 137 -25.96 6.15 -2.02
CA ASP A 137 -25.81 6.15 -3.47
C ASP A 137 -24.61 7.02 -3.89
N PRO A 138 -23.56 6.45 -4.48
CA PRO A 138 -22.40 7.20 -4.91
C PRO A 138 -22.48 7.70 -6.35
N SER A 139 -23.60 7.58 -7.03
CA SER A 139 -23.73 7.76 -8.50
C SER A 139 -23.19 9.09 -9.04
N ALA A 140 -23.04 10.09 -8.18
CA ALA A 140 -22.43 11.38 -8.50
C ALA A 140 -20.99 11.28 -9.01
N TRP A 141 -20.24 10.21 -8.68
CA TRP A 141 -18.88 10.00 -9.19
C TRP A 141 -18.79 10.10 -10.71
N LYS A 142 -19.86 9.72 -11.43
CA LYS A 142 -19.91 9.69 -12.90
C LYS A 142 -19.74 11.07 -13.55
N THR A 143 -19.91 12.13 -12.79
CA THR A 143 -19.75 13.50 -13.28
C THR A 143 -18.30 14.00 -13.17
N GLU A 144 -17.47 13.31 -12.39
CA GLU A 144 -16.10 13.73 -12.10
C GLU A 144 -15.03 12.72 -12.54
N ILE A 145 -15.34 11.43 -12.48
CA ILE A 145 -14.36 10.36 -12.73
C ILE A 145 -14.79 9.53 -13.95
N GLU A 146 -13.85 9.30 -14.85
CA GLU A 146 -14.02 8.35 -15.96
C GLU A 146 -13.28 7.04 -15.64
N ILE A 147 -14.02 5.94 -15.52
CA ILE A 147 -13.45 4.62 -15.24
C ILE A 147 -13.22 3.87 -16.55
N PRO A 148 -11.98 3.50 -16.90
CA PRO A 148 -11.71 2.72 -18.09
C PRO A 148 -12.43 1.36 -18.07
N ALA A 149 -13.33 1.12 -19.02
CA ALA A 149 -14.05 -0.15 -19.13
C ALA A 149 -13.11 -1.33 -19.42
N LYS A 150 -12.04 -1.07 -20.17
CA LYS A 150 -11.02 -2.08 -20.52
C LYS A 150 -9.65 -1.59 -20.08
N VAL A 151 -8.87 -2.50 -19.52
CA VAL A 151 -7.46 -2.27 -19.14
C VAL A 151 -6.63 -3.45 -19.62
N ARG A 152 -5.35 -3.19 -19.86
CA ARG A 152 -4.38 -4.23 -20.17
C ARG A 152 -3.97 -4.96 -18.89
N PHE A 153 -4.07 -6.28 -18.91
CA PHE A 153 -3.51 -7.16 -17.89
C PHE A 153 -2.13 -7.65 -18.34
N PRO A 154 -1.27 -8.05 -17.41
CA PRO A 154 -0.03 -8.75 -17.77
C PRO A 154 -0.33 -9.97 -18.66
N ALA A 155 0.42 -10.13 -19.75
CA ALA A 155 0.16 -11.19 -20.74
C ALA A 155 0.15 -12.62 -20.13
N TRP A 156 0.96 -12.84 -19.09
CA TRP A 156 1.03 -14.12 -18.40
C TRP A 156 -0.24 -14.44 -17.57
N LEU A 157 -0.99 -13.41 -17.13
CA LEU A 157 -2.14 -13.59 -16.23
C LEU A 157 -3.29 -14.38 -16.89
N ALA A 158 -3.52 -14.16 -18.20
CA ALA A 158 -4.59 -14.85 -18.90
C ALA A 158 -4.38 -16.36 -19.03
N ALA A 159 -3.13 -16.82 -19.00
CA ALA A 159 -2.78 -18.24 -19.06
C ALA A 159 -2.52 -18.87 -17.69
N GLU A 160 -2.48 -18.08 -16.62
CA GLU A 160 -2.12 -18.54 -15.28
C GLU A 160 -3.28 -19.33 -14.66
N LYS A 161 -2.96 -20.49 -14.09
CA LYS A 161 -3.91 -21.38 -13.40
C LYS A 161 -3.49 -21.69 -11.95
N ASP A 162 -2.26 -21.34 -11.56
CA ASP A 162 -1.82 -21.54 -10.18
C ASP A 162 -2.48 -20.50 -9.28
N ALA A 163 -3.40 -20.98 -8.41
CA ALA A 163 -4.12 -20.14 -7.47
C ALA A 163 -3.21 -19.31 -6.57
N ARG A 164 -2.01 -19.82 -6.23
CA ARG A 164 -1.04 -19.08 -5.40
C ARG A 164 -0.47 -17.88 -6.14
N ARG A 165 -0.20 -18.02 -7.44
CA ARG A 165 0.29 -16.90 -8.28
C ARG A 165 -0.81 -15.87 -8.49
N LEU A 166 -2.05 -16.29 -8.73
CA LEU A 166 -3.21 -15.39 -8.82
C LEU A 166 -3.45 -14.66 -7.49
N ALA A 167 -3.37 -15.36 -6.36
CA ALA A 167 -3.44 -14.74 -5.04
C ALA A 167 -2.29 -13.75 -4.79
N MET A 168 -1.07 -14.06 -5.25
CA MET A 168 0.06 -13.14 -5.16
C MET A 168 -0.15 -11.89 -6.01
N TYR A 169 -0.68 -12.05 -7.23
CA TYR A 169 -1.03 -10.91 -8.08
C TYR A 169 -2.04 -9.98 -7.40
N THR A 170 -3.09 -10.55 -6.80
CA THR A 170 -4.08 -9.78 -6.01
C THR A 170 -3.41 -9.01 -4.88
N ARG A 171 -2.50 -9.66 -4.14
CA ARG A 171 -1.75 -9.02 -3.04
C ARG A 171 -0.84 -7.90 -3.53
N MET A 172 -0.19 -8.07 -4.68
CA MET A 172 0.65 -7.02 -5.27
C MET A 172 -0.19 -5.82 -5.70
N LEU A 173 -1.33 -6.05 -6.35
CA LEU A 173 -2.24 -4.99 -6.74
C LEU A 173 -2.80 -4.24 -5.51
N PHE A 174 -3.22 -4.97 -4.49
CA PHE A 174 -3.66 -4.42 -3.20
C PHE A 174 -2.55 -3.58 -2.54
N SER A 175 -1.31 -4.07 -2.52
CA SER A 175 -0.17 -3.34 -1.95
C SER A 175 0.09 -2.04 -2.71
N CYS A 176 0.01 -2.05 -4.04
CA CYS A 176 0.15 -0.83 -4.84
C CYS A 176 -0.94 0.19 -4.53
N LEU A 177 -2.19 -0.26 -4.36
CA LEU A 177 -3.30 0.61 -4.00
C LEU A 177 -3.10 1.23 -2.61
N VAL A 178 -2.84 0.41 -1.60
CA VAL A 178 -2.71 0.88 -0.20
C VAL A 178 -1.52 1.83 -0.04
N ASP A 179 -0.40 1.54 -0.69
CA ASP A 179 0.78 2.40 -0.66
C ASP A 179 0.51 3.74 -1.35
N ALA A 180 -0.18 3.73 -2.48
CA ALA A 180 -0.57 4.94 -3.21
C ALA A 180 -1.54 5.82 -2.42
N ASP A 181 -2.59 5.24 -1.83
CA ASP A 181 -3.57 5.93 -0.98
C ASP A 181 -2.90 6.57 0.23
N TYR A 182 -2.02 5.81 0.91
CA TYR A 182 -1.26 6.32 2.04
C TYR A 182 -0.36 7.49 1.67
N LEU A 183 0.35 7.42 0.54
CA LEU A 183 1.26 8.45 0.07
C LEU A 183 0.56 9.74 -0.32
N ASP A 184 -0.58 9.66 -1.01
CA ASP A 184 -1.35 10.85 -1.36
C ASP A 184 -1.98 11.49 -0.11
N THR A 185 -2.52 10.66 0.79
CA THR A 185 -3.03 11.13 2.09
C THR A 185 -1.96 11.83 2.93
N GLU A 186 -0.76 11.25 3.03
CA GLU A 186 0.38 11.87 3.72
C GLU A 186 0.76 13.21 3.08
N THR A 187 0.78 13.27 1.76
CA THR A 187 1.08 14.48 1.01
C THR A 187 0.04 15.57 1.27
N ALA A 188 -1.23 15.22 1.27
CA ALA A 188 -2.32 16.17 1.52
C ALA A 188 -2.30 16.71 2.96
N ILE A 189 -1.98 15.85 3.96
CA ILE A 189 -2.04 16.22 5.39
C ILE A 189 -0.73 16.81 5.90
N GLN A 190 0.42 16.32 5.41
CA GLN A 190 1.75 16.68 5.94
C GLN A 190 2.63 17.43 4.94
N GLY A 191 2.15 17.71 3.72
CA GLY A 191 2.91 18.37 2.68
C GLY A 191 3.93 17.45 1.99
N GLY A 192 3.80 16.13 2.16
CA GLY A 192 4.74 15.13 1.67
C GLY A 192 6.04 15.12 2.50
N GLN A 193 6.51 13.93 2.84
CA GLN A 193 7.81 13.78 3.50
C GLN A 193 8.89 13.51 2.45
N PRO A 194 10.01 14.26 2.47
CA PRO A 194 11.13 13.94 1.60
C PRO A 194 11.59 12.51 1.90
N ARG A 195 11.29 11.61 1.03
CA ARG A 195 11.84 10.24 1.07
C ARG A 195 13.17 10.29 0.36
N GLY A 196 14.22 10.64 1.13
CA GLY A 196 15.59 10.64 0.61
C GLY A 196 15.95 9.26 0.07
N GLU A 197 16.85 9.22 -0.89
CA GLU A 197 17.52 7.98 -1.25
C GLU A 197 18.22 7.48 0.03
N GLY A 198 17.75 6.34 0.56
CA GLY A 198 18.39 5.69 1.70
C GLY A 198 19.85 5.34 1.36
N GLU A 199 20.69 5.19 2.37
CA GLU A 199 22.04 4.72 2.13
C GLU A 199 22.04 3.34 1.47
N THR A 200 22.99 3.13 0.54
CA THR A 200 23.12 1.84 -0.12
C THR A 200 23.56 0.74 0.86
N PRO A 201 23.25 -0.54 0.59
CA PRO A 201 23.70 -1.65 1.42
C PRO A 201 25.21 -1.68 1.62
N GLU A 202 26.00 -1.28 0.61
CA GLU A 202 27.45 -1.19 0.68
C GLU A 202 27.87 -0.15 1.74
N ARG A 203 27.25 1.03 1.71
CA ARG A 203 27.54 2.10 2.67
C ARG A 203 27.15 1.72 4.08
N LEU A 204 26.01 1.05 4.23
CA LEU A 204 25.54 0.54 5.52
C LEU A 204 26.46 -0.57 6.04
N LEU A 205 26.96 -1.45 5.17
CA LEU A 205 27.94 -2.48 5.51
C LEU A 205 29.29 -1.88 5.97
N GLU A 206 29.77 -0.84 5.31
CA GLU A 206 30.98 -0.10 5.74
C GLU A 206 30.82 0.45 7.16
N LYS A 207 29.70 1.10 7.46
CA LYS A 207 29.38 1.62 8.80
C LYS A 207 29.28 0.51 9.84
N LEU A 208 28.61 -0.59 9.49
CA LEU A 208 28.53 -1.75 10.35
C LEU A 208 29.90 -2.33 10.65
N ASN A 209 30.73 -2.53 9.63
CA ASN A 209 32.08 -3.07 9.78
C ASN A 209 32.93 -2.18 10.69
N ALA A 210 32.93 -0.87 10.47
CA ALA A 210 33.62 0.08 11.34
C ALA A 210 33.20 -0.03 12.81
N HIS A 211 31.90 -0.27 13.05
CA HIS A 211 31.36 -0.41 14.40
C HIS A 211 31.74 -1.74 15.07
N VAL A 212 31.82 -2.84 14.34
CA VAL A 212 32.02 -4.20 14.90
C VAL A 212 33.47 -4.63 14.93
N VAL A 213 34.38 -4.02 14.16
CA VAL A 213 35.80 -4.35 14.13
C VAL A 213 36.44 -4.47 15.52
N PRO A 214 36.25 -3.52 16.46
CA PRO A 214 36.82 -3.64 17.80
C PRO A 214 36.35 -4.88 18.56
N TRP A 215 35.13 -5.35 18.32
CA TRP A 215 34.62 -6.55 19.00
C TRP A 215 35.15 -7.85 18.37
N LEU A 216 35.45 -7.79 17.08
CA LEU A 216 36.04 -8.94 16.37
C LEU A 216 37.51 -9.13 16.71
N GLU A 217 38.25 -8.02 16.88
CA GLU A 217 39.67 -8.02 17.15
C GLU A 217 40.02 -8.27 18.63
N ALA A 218 39.25 -7.68 19.55
CA ALA A 218 39.50 -7.75 20.99
C ALA A 218 38.22 -8.00 21.80
N PRO A 219 37.68 -9.22 21.79
CA PRO A 219 36.48 -9.53 22.57
C PRO A 219 36.76 -9.45 24.08
N ALA A 220 35.93 -8.77 24.84
CA ALA A 220 36.11 -8.45 26.25
C ALA A 220 36.10 -9.69 27.20
N ASN A 221 35.45 -10.79 26.79
CA ASN A 221 35.31 -12.03 27.55
C ASN A 221 34.87 -13.19 26.63
N ASP A 222 34.78 -14.41 27.19
CA ASP A 222 34.42 -15.62 26.45
C ASP A 222 33.06 -15.53 25.75
N LEU A 223 32.06 -14.90 26.37
CA LEU A 223 30.75 -14.69 25.77
C LEU A 223 30.84 -13.75 24.57
N CYS A 224 31.59 -12.66 24.70
CA CYS A 224 31.87 -11.75 23.59
C CYS A 224 32.64 -12.44 22.48
N ALA A 225 33.61 -13.26 22.77
CA ALA A 225 34.36 -14.05 21.78
C ALA A 225 33.43 -14.99 20.99
N LYS A 226 32.47 -15.66 21.64
CA LYS A 226 31.47 -16.50 20.96
C LYS A 226 30.55 -15.67 20.07
N ARG A 227 30.08 -14.51 20.53
CA ARG A 227 29.27 -13.58 19.73
C ARG A 227 30.03 -13.05 18.51
N SER A 228 31.31 -12.70 18.68
CA SER A 228 32.17 -12.24 17.60
C SER A 228 32.40 -13.35 16.56
N ALA A 229 32.58 -14.61 16.99
CA ALA A 229 32.70 -15.73 16.08
C ALA A 229 31.43 -15.97 15.23
N ILE A 230 30.22 -15.83 15.84
CA ILE A 230 28.94 -15.92 15.15
C ILE A 230 28.81 -14.77 14.13
N LEU A 231 29.10 -13.54 14.53
CA LEU A 231 29.06 -12.35 13.69
C LEU A 231 29.99 -12.47 12.48
N ALA A 232 31.25 -12.87 12.71
CA ALA A 232 32.23 -13.08 11.66
C ALA A 232 31.80 -14.18 10.67
N ARG A 233 31.16 -15.25 11.15
CA ARG A 233 30.59 -16.29 10.29
C ARG A 233 29.44 -15.76 9.44
N CYS A 234 28.58 -14.94 10.01
CA CYS A 234 27.45 -14.32 9.29
C CYS A 234 27.95 -13.35 8.21
N LEU A 235 28.95 -12.52 8.48
CA LEU A 235 29.58 -11.66 7.48
C LEU A 235 30.13 -12.46 6.29
N ARG A 236 30.88 -13.52 6.55
CA ARG A 236 31.39 -14.40 5.49
C ARG A 236 30.29 -15.13 4.75
N GLY A 237 29.27 -15.64 5.47
CA GLY A 237 28.12 -16.30 4.84
C GLY A 237 27.29 -15.39 3.93
N GLY A 238 27.38 -14.08 4.12
CA GLY A 238 26.75 -13.10 3.22
C GLY A 238 27.30 -13.13 1.79
N GLU A 239 28.52 -13.65 1.59
CA GLU A 239 29.12 -13.82 0.27
C GLU A 239 28.67 -15.08 -0.49
N ASP A 240 27.91 -15.96 0.16
CA ASP A 240 27.38 -17.18 -0.43
C ASP A 240 26.33 -16.89 -1.52
N LYS A 241 25.96 -17.91 -2.29
CA LYS A 241 24.95 -17.80 -3.37
C LYS A 241 23.60 -17.35 -2.81
N ARG A 242 22.77 -16.71 -3.67
CA ARG A 242 21.38 -16.41 -3.30
C ARG A 242 20.62 -17.67 -2.91
N GLY A 243 19.85 -17.60 -1.83
CA GLY A 243 19.12 -18.78 -1.35
C GLY A 243 18.38 -18.51 -0.03
N LEU A 244 17.87 -19.57 0.56
CA LEU A 244 17.26 -19.57 1.88
C LEU A 244 18.33 -19.96 2.91
N TYR A 245 18.50 -19.13 3.93
CA TYR A 245 19.44 -19.34 5.01
C TYR A 245 18.74 -19.40 6.36
N THR A 246 19.28 -20.16 7.27
CA THR A 246 18.82 -20.24 8.65
C THR A 246 19.92 -19.85 9.61
N LEU A 247 19.58 -19.09 10.65
CA LEU A 247 20.48 -18.70 11.72
C LEU A 247 19.94 -19.24 13.04
N THR A 248 20.56 -20.31 13.54
CA THR A 248 20.23 -20.92 14.82
C THR A 248 21.24 -20.50 15.88
N VAL A 249 20.84 -19.60 16.76
CA VAL A 249 21.69 -19.04 17.83
C VAL A 249 20.85 -18.95 19.11
N PRO A 250 21.40 -19.31 20.28
CA PRO A 250 20.71 -19.16 21.56
C PRO A 250 20.30 -17.72 21.85
N THR A 251 19.30 -17.54 22.73
CA THR A 251 18.91 -16.22 23.22
C THR A 251 20.13 -15.52 23.85
N GLY A 252 20.30 -14.24 23.53
CA GLY A 252 21.50 -13.49 23.97
C GLY A 252 22.75 -13.68 23.10
N GLY A 253 22.72 -14.53 22.09
CA GLY A 253 23.87 -14.81 21.20
C GLY A 253 24.12 -13.79 20.09
N GLY A 254 23.41 -12.65 20.08
CA GLY A 254 23.65 -11.57 19.11
C GLY A 254 22.94 -11.76 17.76
N LYS A 255 21.80 -12.46 17.71
CA LYS A 255 21.04 -12.76 16.48
C LYS A 255 20.77 -11.52 15.61
N THR A 256 20.24 -10.44 16.21
CA THR A 256 19.84 -9.25 15.47
C THR A 256 20.99 -8.63 14.69
N LEU A 257 22.13 -8.44 15.33
CA LEU A 257 23.30 -7.87 14.67
C LEU A 257 23.91 -8.82 13.65
N SER A 258 24.00 -10.11 13.98
CA SER A 258 24.56 -11.13 13.08
C SER A 258 23.69 -11.33 11.83
N SER A 259 22.35 -11.31 11.96
CA SER A 259 21.44 -11.37 10.81
C SER A 259 21.51 -10.12 9.95
N LEU A 260 21.63 -8.93 10.56
CA LEU A 260 21.84 -7.69 9.82
C LEU A 260 23.16 -7.69 9.06
N ALA A 261 24.22 -8.16 9.70
CA ALA A 261 25.55 -8.27 9.08
C ALA A 261 25.53 -9.22 7.87
N PHE A 262 24.90 -10.39 8.01
CA PHE A 262 24.66 -11.29 6.87
C PHE A 262 23.89 -10.61 5.75
N ALA A 263 22.76 -9.96 6.09
CA ALA A 263 21.87 -9.36 5.10
C ALA A 263 22.53 -8.21 4.31
N LEU A 264 23.28 -7.34 5.00
CA LEU A 264 24.02 -6.26 4.35
C LEU A 264 25.17 -6.79 3.49
N SER A 265 25.95 -7.76 3.99
CA SER A 265 27.01 -8.41 3.22
C SER A 265 26.44 -9.09 1.96
N HIS A 266 25.31 -9.80 2.11
CA HIS A 266 24.63 -10.45 0.98
C HIS A 266 24.05 -9.46 -0.02
N ALA A 267 23.44 -8.39 0.46
CA ALA A 267 22.89 -7.32 -0.38
C ALA A 267 23.99 -6.62 -1.19
N ALA A 268 25.11 -6.25 -0.55
CA ALA A 268 26.27 -5.65 -1.21
C ALA A 268 26.86 -6.59 -2.26
N LYS A 269 27.09 -7.86 -1.90
CA LYS A 269 27.66 -8.87 -2.82
C LYS A 269 26.82 -9.08 -4.07
N HIS A 270 25.49 -9.03 -3.95
CA HIS A 270 24.57 -9.37 -5.03
C HIS A 270 23.90 -8.15 -5.67
N GLY A 271 24.34 -6.93 -5.37
CA GLY A 271 23.80 -5.70 -5.92
C GLY A 271 22.31 -5.49 -5.57
N MET A 272 21.88 -5.93 -4.39
CA MET A 272 20.52 -5.72 -3.91
C MET A 272 20.36 -4.30 -3.38
N LYS A 273 19.23 -3.68 -3.64
CA LYS A 273 19.00 -2.28 -3.26
C LYS A 273 18.42 -2.10 -1.86
N ARG A 274 17.81 -3.15 -1.28
CA ARG A 274 17.07 -3.08 0.00
C ARG A 274 17.23 -4.34 0.82
N VAL A 275 17.18 -4.17 2.14
CA VAL A 275 17.06 -5.26 3.13
C VAL A 275 15.74 -5.04 3.87
N LEU A 276 14.88 -6.05 3.91
CA LEU A 276 13.61 -6.02 4.64
C LEU A 276 13.74 -6.85 5.92
N SER A 277 13.44 -6.25 7.06
CA SER A 277 13.35 -6.96 8.35
C SER A 277 11.90 -7.00 8.82
N LEU A 278 11.41 -8.19 9.13
CA LEU A 278 10.04 -8.42 9.61
C LEU A 278 10.01 -8.80 11.10
N ILE A 279 11.11 -8.62 11.83
CA ILE A 279 11.25 -9.09 13.21
C ILE A 279 10.59 -8.15 14.23
N HIS A 280 10.46 -6.88 13.90
CA HIS A 280 10.02 -5.82 14.81
C HIS A 280 8.91 -4.95 14.19
N ILE A 281 7.86 -5.61 13.71
CA ILE A 281 6.64 -4.94 13.26
C ILE A 281 5.69 -4.79 14.44
#